data_475e5ef459ad5b7d904ba6c26813ab5f
#
_entry.id   475e5ef459ad5b7d904ba6c26813ab5f
#
_cell.length_a   1.000
_cell.length_b   1.000
_cell.length_c   1.000
_cell.angle_alpha   90.00
_cell.angle_beta   90.00
_cell.angle_gamma   90.00
#
_symmetry.space_group_name_H-M   'P 1'
#
loop_
_entity.id
_entity.type
_entity.pdbx_description
1 polymer ?
#
loop_
_entity_poly.entity_id
_entity_poly.type
_entity_poly.pdbx_seq_one_letter_code
_entity_poly.pdbx_strand_id
1 'polypeptide(L)'
;MDRSELILNKDGSVYHLKLKSENLSSTVILVGDPFRVDKITKHFDKIEFKTQNREFKSVTGSYKSKRITVVSTGIGSSNIDIVLNELDALVNIDLQTGEVLNSRKSLNLIRIGTSGAIQDDVPVDSFLLSKMAIDIDGFMLNYDLSNIDNKSFTKYLSENHQIQDPLYCYNCSSELYDKFNSTVV
;
A
#
# COMPACT_ATOMS: atom_id res chain seq x y z
N MET A 1 15.07 14.95 -8.22
CA MET A 1 13.66 15.24 -7.98
C MET A 1 13.53 16.71 -7.60
N ASP A 2 12.63 17.42 -8.22
CA ASP A 2 12.45 18.83 -7.90
C ASP A 2 11.83 18.95 -6.49
N ARG A 3 12.25 19.91 -5.66
CA ARG A 3 11.74 20.08 -4.28
C ARG A 3 10.22 20.30 -4.22
N SER A 4 9.61 20.66 -5.33
CA SER A 4 8.16 20.81 -5.47
C SER A 4 7.41 19.50 -5.55
N GLU A 5 8.08 18.39 -5.89
CA GLU A 5 7.45 17.06 -6.03
C GLU A 5 7.40 16.27 -4.72
N LEU A 6 8.29 16.57 -3.77
CA LEU A 6 8.30 15.97 -2.44
C LEU A 6 8.29 17.05 -1.36
N ILE A 7 7.12 17.25 -0.77
CA ILE A 7 6.93 18.24 0.29
C ILE A 7 7.32 17.62 1.63
N LEU A 8 8.16 18.32 2.39
CA LEU A 8 8.57 17.93 3.73
C LEU A 8 8.06 18.92 4.77
N ASN A 9 7.79 18.42 5.97
CA ASN A 9 7.53 19.23 7.14
C ASN A 9 8.84 19.88 7.66
N LYS A 10 8.73 20.90 8.50
CA LYS A 10 9.89 21.60 9.08
C LYS A 10 10.84 20.68 9.88
N ASP A 11 10.32 19.58 10.39
CA ASP A 11 11.10 18.58 11.15
C ASP A 11 11.77 17.53 10.25
N GLY A 12 11.63 17.65 8.93
CA GLY A 12 12.17 16.73 7.91
C GLY A 12 11.34 15.46 7.70
N SER A 13 10.15 15.35 8.29
CA SER A 13 9.22 14.25 7.98
C SER A 13 8.49 14.49 6.67
N VAL A 14 8.02 13.43 6.00
CA VAL A 14 7.14 13.53 4.84
C VAL A 14 5.82 14.20 5.22
N TYR A 15 5.22 14.93 4.28
CA TYR A 15 4.20 15.91 4.62
C TYR A 15 2.90 15.31 5.19
N HIS A 16 2.36 14.29 4.52
CA HIS A 16 1.06 13.74 4.92
C HIS A 16 1.19 12.70 6.04
N LEU A 17 2.11 11.75 5.91
CA LEU A 17 2.28 10.67 6.88
C LEU A 17 2.99 11.11 8.16
N LYS A 18 3.71 12.24 8.15
CA LYS A 18 4.55 12.70 9.26
C LYS A 18 5.51 11.62 9.78
N LEU A 19 6.04 10.84 8.85
CA LEU A 19 7.05 9.81 9.11
C LEU A 19 8.43 10.28 8.65
N LYS A 20 9.45 9.74 9.31
CA LYS A 20 10.85 9.76 8.87
C LYS A 20 11.29 8.34 8.54
N SER A 21 12.38 8.19 7.82
CA SER A 21 12.90 6.87 7.40
C SER A 21 13.11 5.92 8.58
N GLU A 22 13.60 6.41 9.71
CA GLU A 22 13.82 5.62 10.94
C GLU A 22 12.52 5.13 11.59
N ASN A 23 11.39 5.80 11.32
CA ASN A 23 10.09 5.42 11.86
C ASN A 23 9.42 4.29 11.06
N LEU A 24 9.90 3.98 9.85
CA LEU A 24 9.29 3.01 8.96
C LEU A 24 9.93 1.63 9.09
N SER A 25 9.08 0.59 9.07
CA SER A 25 9.52 -0.81 8.93
C SER A 25 9.50 -1.24 7.46
N SER A 26 10.30 -2.24 7.10
CA SER A 26 10.25 -2.87 5.77
C SER A 26 8.94 -3.62 5.51
N THR A 27 8.17 -3.96 6.55
CA THR A 27 6.84 -4.55 6.43
C THR A 27 5.81 -3.52 6.89
N VAL A 28 4.89 -3.19 5.99
CA VAL A 28 3.85 -2.18 6.21
C VAL A 28 2.47 -2.80 5.98
N ILE A 29 1.61 -2.70 6.98
CA ILE A 29 0.21 -3.07 6.87
C ILE A 29 -0.59 -1.80 6.55
N LEU A 30 -1.34 -1.82 5.45
CA LEU A 30 -2.21 -0.74 5.01
C LEU A 30 -3.67 -1.06 5.35
N VAL A 31 -4.36 -0.10 5.95
CA VAL A 31 -5.80 -0.16 6.24
C VAL A 31 -6.49 1.10 5.78
N GLY A 32 -7.79 1.05 5.47
CA GLY A 32 -8.53 2.24 5.03
C GLY A 32 -8.84 3.20 6.19
N ASP A 33 -9.15 2.68 7.36
CA ASP A 33 -9.70 3.43 8.49
C ASP A 33 -8.67 3.58 9.63
N PRO A 34 -8.44 4.81 10.15
CA PRO A 34 -7.57 5.04 11.30
C PRO A 34 -7.89 4.21 12.55
N PHE A 35 -9.17 3.86 12.79
CA PHE A 35 -9.56 2.98 13.91
C PHE A 35 -9.03 1.54 13.75
N ARG A 36 -8.84 1.09 12.52
CA ARG A 36 -8.24 -0.23 12.28
C ARG A 36 -6.77 -0.29 12.64
N VAL A 37 -6.06 0.83 12.54
CA VAL A 37 -4.68 0.92 13.03
C VAL A 37 -4.62 0.53 14.49
N ASP A 38 -5.49 1.10 15.34
CA ASP A 38 -5.53 0.76 16.77
C ASP A 38 -5.94 -0.70 17.02
N LYS A 39 -6.89 -1.23 16.22
CA LYS A 39 -7.32 -2.63 16.33
C LYS A 39 -6.19 -3.62 16.04
N ILE A 40 -5.27 -3.29 15.15
CA ILE A 40 -4.10 -4.12 14.85
C ILE A 40 -3.02 -3.90 15.89
N THR A 41 -2.69 -2.65 16.18
CA THR A 41 -1.53 -2.31 17.02
C THR A 41 -1.74 -2.56 18.51
N LYS A 42 -2.99 -2.81 18.96
CA LYS A 42 -3.25 -3.32 20.32
C LYS A 42 -2.60 -4.69 20.60
N HIS A 43 -2.22 -5.42 19.54
CA HIS A 43 -1.53 -6.70 19.64
C HIS A 43 -0.01 -6.58 19.61
N PHE A 44 0.54 -5.36 19.44
CA PHE A 44 1.99 -5.16 19.45
C PHE A 44 2.56 -5.37 20.86
N ASP A 45 3.71 -6.02 20.92
CA ASP A 45 4.47 -6.22 22.16
C ASP A 45 5.03 -4.89 22.67
N LYS A 46 5.41 -4.01 21.71
CA LYS A 46 5.97 -2.68 21.99
C LYS A 46 5.60 -1.73 20.85
N ILE A 47 5.17 -0.52 21.20
CA ILE A 47 5.01 0.60 20.27
C ILE A 47 6.28 1.46 20.34
N GLU A 48 6.88 1.72 19.18
CA GLU A 48 8.09 2.54 19.01
C GLU A 48 7.76 3.97 18.62
N PHE A 49 6.79 4.11 17.72
CA PHE A 49 6.41 5.41 17.16
C PHE A 49 4.93 5.45 16.84
N LYS A 50 4.31 6.60 17.03
CA LYS A 50 2.89 6.84 16.68
C LYS A 50 2.71 8.27 16.22
N THR A 51 2.02 8.47 15.12
CA THR A 51 1.61 9.78 14.62
C THR A 51 0.26 9.70 13.91
N GLN A 52 -0.41 10.83 13.80
CA GLN A 52 -1.63 10.97 13.01
C GLN A 52 -1.71 12.37 12.42
N ASN A 53 -2.09 12.45 11.16
CA ASN A 53 -2.39 13.68 10.46
C ASN A 53 -3.56 13.43 9.51
N ARG A 54 -4.68 14.10 9.75
CA ARG A 54 -5.94 13.84 9.03
C ARG A 54 -6.33 12.35 9.14
N GLU A 55 -6.65 11.71 8.00
CA GLU A 55 -6.95 10.28 7.86
C GLU A 55 -5.72 9.37 7.93
N PHE A 56 -4.53 9.93 7.83
CA PHE A 56 -3.27 9.18 7.84
C PHE A 56 -2.80 8.98 9.28
N LYS A 57 -2.97 7.79 9.80
CA LYS A 57 -2.47 7.37 11.11
C LYS A 57 -1.42 6.30 10.91
N SER A 58 -0.28 6.48 11.53
CA SER A 58 0.84 5.56 11.45
C SER A 58 1.29 5.13 12.83
N VAL A 59 1.48 3.84 13.02
CA VAL A 59 2.03 3.26 14.24
C VAL A 59 3.07 2.23 13.86
N THR A 60 4.28 2.39 14.40
CA THR A 60 5.37 1.41 14.25
C THR A 60 5.67 0.77 15.59
N GLY A 61 5.90 -0.53 15.56
CA GLY A 61 6.20 -1.30 16.75
C GLY A 61 6.61 -2.73 16.42
N SER A 62 6.61 -3.59 17.42
CA SER A 62 6.99 -5.00 17.28
C SER A 62 5.84 -5.94 17.65
N TYR A 63 5.72 -7.01 16.89
CA TYR A 63 4.85 -8.14 17.17
C TYR A 63 5.64 -9.43 16.98
N LYS A 64 5.75 -10.26 18.03
CA LYS A 64 6.56 -11.50 18.03
C LYS A 64 7.96 -11.27 17.45
N SER A 65 8.63 -10.25 17.95
CA SER A 65 9.99 -9.82 17.55
C SER A 65 10.10 -9.31 16.09
N LYS A 66 9.01 -9.17 15.35
CA LYS A 66 9.00 -8.57 14.00
C LYS A 66 8.61 -7.12 14.10
N ARG A 67 9.41 -6.23 13.52
CA ARG A 67 9.07 -4.81 13.39
C ARG A 67 8.06 -4.63 12.28
N ILE A 68 6.98 -3.91 12.54
CA ILE A 68 5.87 -3.69 11.60
C ILE A 68 5.42 -2.24 11.73
N THR A 69 5.11 -1.60 10.61
CA THR A 69 4.40 -0.32 10.57
C THR A 69 2.96 -0.57 10.10
N VAL A 70 1.98 0.01 10.76
CA VAL A 70 0.58 0.02 10.32
C VAL A 70 0.20 1.43 9.94
N VAL A 71 -0.35 1.62 8.75
CA VAL A 71 -0.72 2.93 8.20
C VAL A 71 -2.17 2.90 7.72
N SER A 72 -2.97 3.91 8.09
CA SER A 72 -4.26 4.14 7.45
C SER A 72 -4.09 5.00 6.20
N THR A 73 -4.75 4.59 5.13
CA THR A 73 -4.71 5.28 3.84
C THR A 73 -5.86 6.28 3.65
N GLY A 74 -6.91 6.19 4.47
CA GLY A 74 -8.17 6.83 4.11
C GLY A 74 -8.85 6.11 2.94
N ILE A 75 -9.70 6.81 2.21
CA ILE A 75 -10.53 6.29 1.11
C ILE A 75 -10.14 6.99 -0.20
N GLY A 76 -10.15 6.24 -1.29
CA GLY A 76 -9.93 6.73 -2.65
C GLY A 76 -8.52 6.54 -3.16
N SER A 77 -8.38 6.48 -4.49
CA SER A 77 -7.13 6.24 -5.20
C SER A 77 -6.08 7.31 -4.92
N SER A 78 -6.48 8.59 -4.88
CA SER A 78 -5.57 9.70 -4.59
C SER A 78 -4.92 9.62 -3.20
N ASN A 79 -5.66 9.17 -2.18
CA ASN A 79 -5.11 8.98 -0.85
C ASN A 79 -4.11 7.80 -0.80
N ILE A 80 -4.43 6.72 -1.50
CA ILE A 80 -3.52 5.57 -1.61
C ILE A 80 -2.23 5.98 -2.33
N ASP A 81 -2.34 6.77 -3.39
CA ASP A 81 -1.21 7.31 -4.13
C ASP A 81 -0.27 8.13 -3.24
N ILE A 82 -0.82 9.08 -2.49
CA ILE A 82 -0.06 9.88 -1.52
C ILE A 82 0.71 8.96 -0.55
N VAL A 83 0.03 7.97 0.02
CA VAL A 83 0.65 7.04 0.98
C VAL A 83 1.78 6.26 0.34
N LEU A 84 1.56 5.68 -0.85
CA LEU A 84 2.57 4.85 -1.52
C LEU A 84 3.79 5.68 -1.93
N ASN A 85 3.59 6.87 -2.49
CA ASN A 85 4.68 7.76 -2.88
C ASN A 85 5.49 8.23 -1.67
N GLU A 86 4.85 8.60 -0.55
CA GLU A 86 5.58 9.01 0.65
C GLU A 86 6.30 7.82 1.32
N LEU A 87 5.74 6.61 1.30
CA LEU A 87 6.42 5.42 1.78
C LEU A 87 7.63 5.05 0.93
N ASP A 88 7.52 5.16 -0.40
CA ASP A 88 8.65 4.95 -1.32
C ASP A 88 9.74 6.00 -1.09
N ALA A 89 9.37 7.27 -0.99
CA ALA A 89 10.31 8.35 -0.72
C ALA A 89 11.11 8.13 0.58
N LEU A 90 10.48 7.63 1.64
CA LEU A 90 11.13 7.35 2.92
C LEU A 90 12.25 6.30 2.83
N VAL A 91 12.24 5.41 1.85
CA VAL A 91 13.21 4.33 1.71
C VAL A 91 14.15 4.48 0.50
N ASN A 92 13.78 5.30 -0.48
CA ASN A 92 14.47 5.38 -1.76
C ASN A 92 14.93 6.80 -2.15
N ILE A 93 14.57 7.82 -1.36
CA ILE A 93 14.97 9.20 -1.59
C ILE A 93 15.78 9.69 -0.37
N ASP A 94 16.90 10.36 -0.62
CA ASP A 94 17.53 11.20 0.39
C ASP A 94 16.66 12.44 0.60
N LEU A 95 15.97 12.51 1.72
CA LEU A 95 15.03 13.60 2.01
C LEU A 95 15.70 14.96 2.18
N GLN A 96 17.03 15.03 2.38
CA GLN A 96 17.77 16.29 2.51
C GLN A 96 18.13 16.86 1.13
N THR A 97 18.58 16.00 0.23
CA THR A 97 19.03 16.41 -1.12
C THR A 97 17.93 16.30 -2.17
N GLY A 98 16.91 15.44 -1.95
CA GLY A 98 15.89 15.09 -2.94
C GLY A 98 16.40 14.11 -4.00
N GLU A 99 17.58 13.53 -3.82
CA GLU A 99 18.17 12.60 -4.77
C GLU A 99 17.73 11.16 -4.52
N VAL A 100 17.55 10.39 -5.59
CA VAL A 100 17.24 8.98 -5.52
C VAL A 100 18.46 8.23 -5.00
N LEU A 101 18.27 7.39 -3.99
CA LEU A 101 19.34 6.57 -3.42
C LEU A 101 19.82 5.50 -4.42
N ASN A 102 21.15 5.30 -4.49
CA ASN A 102 21.75 4.30 -5.37
C ASN A 102 21.32 2.86 -5.01
N SER A 103 21.08 2.59 -3.72
CA SER A 103 20.60 1.29 -3.23
C SER A 103 19.10 1.37 -2.97
N ARG A 104 18.30 0.95 -3.94
CA ARG A 104 16.83 0.91 -3.80
C ARG A 104 16.39 -0.23 -2.89
N LYS A 105 15.39 0.04 -2.07
CA LYS A 105 14.78 -0.92 -1.14
C LYS A 105 13.33 -1.15 -1.53
N SER A 106 12.89 -2.39 -1.42
CA SER A 106 11.48 -2.76 -1.55
C SER A 106 10.81 -2.86 -0.20
N LEU A 107 9.55 -2.44 -0.12
CA LEU A 107 8.69 -2.63 1.04
C LEU A 107 7.74 -3.80 0.81
N ASN A 108 7.49 -4.58 1.86
CA ASN A 108 6.40 -5.55 1.87
C ASN A 108 5.12 -4.83 2.28
N LEU A 109 4.26 -4.54 1.30
CA LEU A 109 2.99 -3.86 1.52
C LEU A 109 1.85 -4.89 1.57
N ILE A 110 1.13 -4.93 2.68
CA ILE A 110 0.02 -5.86 2.92
C ILE A 110 -1.22 -5.04 3.23
N ARG A 111 -2.20 -5.04 2.32
CA ARG A 111 -3.45 -4.31 2.53
C ARG A 111 -4.50 -5.22 3.17
N ILE A 112 -5.01 -4.80 4.33
CA ILE A 112 -6.13 -5.44 5.01
C ILE A 112 -7.37 -4.56 4.82
N GLY A 113 -8.33 -5.07 4.06
CA GLY A 113 -9.56 -4.37 3.73
C GLY A 113 -10.79 -5.21 3.99
N THR A 114 -11.92 -4.68 3.57
CA THR A 114 -13.21 -5.39 3.46
C THR A 114 -13.70 -5.25 2.03
N SER A 115 -14.39 -6.26 1.51
CA SER A 115 -15.02 -6.23 0.19
C SER A 115 -16.37 -6.92 0.24
N GLY A 116 -17.27 -6.56 -0.67
CA GLY A 116 -18.45 -7.35 -0.97
C GLY A 116 -18.10 -8.54 -1.84
N ALA A 117 -18.75 -9.68 -1.63
CA ALA A 117 -18.69 -10.81 -2.55
C ALA A 117 -19.73 -10.62 -3.67
N ILE A 118 -19.33 -10.96 -4.90
CA ILE A 118 -20.23 -10.98 -6.07
C ILE A 118 -20.66 -12.43 -6.36
N GLN A 119 -19.95 -13.41 -5.81
CA GLN A 119 -20.19 -14.83 -6.01
C GLN A 119 -21.05 -15.39 -4.86
N ASP A 120 -22.05 -16.18 -5.19
CA ASP A 120 -23.00 -16.76 -4.22
C ASP A 120 -22.34 -17.81 -3.30
N ASP A 121 -21.24 -18.40 -3.74
CA ASP A 121 -20.48 -19.42 -3.02
C ASP A 121 -19.44 -18.85 -2.05
N VAL A 122 -19.36 -17.52 -1.91
CA VAL A 122 -18.49 -16.85 -0.94
C VAL A 122 -19.30 -16.37 0.25
N PRO A 123 -19.31 -17.10 1.37
CA PRO A 123 -20.05 -16.71 2.57
C PRO A 123 -19.56 -15.40 3.19
N VAL A 124 -20.45 -14.74 3.93
CA VAL A 124 -20.07 -13.61 4.79
C VAL A 124 -19.01 -14.06 5.79
N ASP A 125 -18.09 -13.16 6.13
CA ASP A 125 -16.93 -13.39 7.02
C ASP A 125 -15.85 -14.33 6.45
N SER A 126 -15.88 -14.61 5.14
CA SER A 126 -14.79 -15.32 4.47
C SER A 126 -13.53 -14.45 4.37
N PHE A 127 -12.37 -15.09 4.47
CA PHE A 127 -11.10 -14.46 4.13
C PHE A 127 -10.83 -14.61 2.65
N LEU A 128 -10.57 -13.48 1.97
CA LEU A 128 -10.21 -13.46 0.56
C LEU A 128 -8.78 -12.97 0.40
N LEU A 129 -7.97 -13.73 -0.31
CA LEU A 129 -6.63 -13.33 -0.70
C LEU A 129 -6.64 -12.93 -2.18
N SER A 130 -6.47 -11.63 -2.47
CA SER A 130 -6.49 -11.12 -3.83
C SER A 130 -5.25 -11.57 -4.59
N LYS A 131 -5.45 -12.25 -5.71
CA LYS A 131 -4.38 -12.69 -6.62
C LYS A 131 -4.07 -11.61 -7.66
N MET A 132 -5.08 -10.83 -8.02
CA MET A 132 -4.99 -9.79 -9.05
C MET A 132 -5.89 -8.61 -8.68
N ALA A 133 -5.52 -7.42 -9.12
CA ALA A 133 -6.33 -6.22 -9.04
C ALA A 133 -6.59 -5.67 -10.44
N ILE A 134 -7.76 -5.04 -10.62
CA ILE A 134 -8.15 -4.38 -11.85
C ILE A 134 -8.36 -2.89 -11.52
N ASP A 135 -7.71 -2.03 -12.29
CA ASP A 135 -7.96 -0.60 -12.28
C ASP A 135 -9.06 -0.27 -13.30
N ILE A 136 -10.16 0.28 -12.80
CA ILE A 136 -11.33 0.66 -13.61
C ILE A 136 -11.64 2.16 -13.56
N ASP A 137 -10.91 2.91 -12.74
CA ASP A 137 -11.13 4.35 -12.58
C ASP A 137 -10.12 5.20 -13.38
N GLY A 138 -9.20 4.55 -14.09
CA GLY A 138 -8.21 5.19 -14.94
C GLY A 138 -7.10 5.91 -14.17
N PHE A 139 -7.00 5.71 -12.86
CA PHE A 139 -5.98 6.34 -12.04
C PHE A 139 -4.56 5.95 -12.50
N MET A 140 -4.37 4.71 -12.90
CA MET A 140 -3.09 4.18 -13.32
C MET A 140 -2.59 4.73 -14.67
N LEU A 141 -3.41 5.48 -15.42
CA LEU A 141 -2.98 6.23 -16.61
C LEU A 141 -1.86 7.24 -16.33
N ASN A 142 -1.71 7.65 -15.08
CA ASN A 142 -0.65 8.58 -14.66
C ASN A 142 0.71 7.92 -14.44
N TYR A 143 0.82 6.60 -14.63
CA TYR A 143 2.03 5.82 -14.38
C TYR A 143 2.53 5.10 -15.63
N ASP A 144 3.84 4.89 -15.73
CA ASP A 144 4.43 4.00 -16.73
C ASP A 144 4.23 2.55 -16.31
N LEU A 145 3.33 1.86 -17.01
CA LEU A 145 2.87 0.51 -16.71
C LEU A 145 3.44 -0.55 -17.67
N SER A 146 4.38 -0.16 -18.51
CA SER A 146 4.88 -1.00 -19.62
C SER A 146 5.37 -2.38 -19.19
N ASN A 147 5.82 -2.52 -17.94
CA ASN A 147 6.46 -3.73 -17.42
C ASN A 147 5.63 -4.52 -16.40
N ILE A 148 4.48 -4.01 -15.96
CA ILE A 148 3.73 -4.60 -14.83
C ILE A 148 2.28 -4.96 -15.18
N ASP A 149 1.74 -4.46 -16.29
CA ASP A 149 0.37 -4.79 -16.71
C ASP A 149 0.26 -6.23 -17.20
N ASN A 150 -0.78 -6.93 -16.75
CA ASN A 150 -1.15 -8.25 -17.26
C ASN A 150 -1.91 -8.12 -18.58
N LYS A 151 -1.17 -7.83 -19.66
CA LYS A 151 -1.72 -7.53 -21.00
C LYS A 151 -2.67 -8.59 -21.54
N SER A 152 -2.43 -9.86 -21.25
CA SER A 152 -3.30 -10.95 -21.71
C SER A 152 -4.68 -10.90 -21.07
N PHE A 153 -4.74 -10.63 -19.78
CA PHE A 153 -6.00 -10.51 -19.05
C PHE A 153 -6.71 -9.19 -19.33
N THR A 154 -5.98 -8.09 -19.46
CA THR A 154 -6.50 -6.79 -19.89
C THR A 154 -7.17 -6.90 -21.26
N LYS A 155 -6.49 -7.56 -22.22
CA LYS A 155 -7.04 -7.81 -23.55
C LYS A 155 -8.31 -8.68 -23.49
N TYR A 156 -8.30 -9.76 -22.71
CA TYR A 156 -9.48 -10.62 -22.53
C TYR A 156 -10.68 -9.83 -22.02
N LEU A 157 -10.50 -8.97 -21.03
CA LEU A 157 -11.58 -8.16 -20.47
C LEU A 157 -12.12 -7.15 -21.49
N SER A 158 -11.26 -6.45 -22.22
CA SER A 158 -11.67 -5.46 -23.21
C SER A 158 -12.45 -6.08 -24.36
N GLU A 159 -12.05 -7.28 -24.80
CA GLU A 159 -12.71 -7.99 -25.92
C GLU A 159 -14.06 -8.61 -25.54
N ASN A 160 -14.23 -9.06 -24.29
CA ASN A 160 -15.40 -9.83 -23.88
C ASN A 160 -16.42 -9.03 -23.06
N HIS A 161 -16.06 -7.86 -22.51
CA HIS A 161 -16.92 -7.09 -21.63
C HIS A 161 -17.26 -5.68 -22.13
N GLN A 162 -16.92 -5.34 -23.37
CA GLN A 162 -17.23 -4.04 -24.03
C GLN A 162 -16.76 -2.83 -23.19
N ILE A 163 -15.69 -2.98 -22.44
CA ILE A 163 -15.13 -1.89 -21.65
C ILE A 163 -14.29 -1.04 -22.61
N GLN A 164 -14.71 0.22 -22.80
CA GLN A 164 -14.12 1.13 -23.80
C GLN A 164 -12.85 1.83 -23.30
N ASP A 165 -12.65 1.92 -22.00
CA ASP A 165 -11.51 2.61 -21.40
C ASP A 165 -10.33 1.65 -21.17
N PRO A 166 -9.10 2.18 -21.15
CA PRO A 166 -7.95 1.35 -20.84
C PRO A 166 -8.10 0.74 -19.45
N LEU A 167 -8.23 -0.57 -19.41
CA LEU A 167 -8.18 -1.37 -18.20
C LEU A 167 -6.74 -1.80 -17.94
N TYR A 168 -6.34 -1.75 -16.70
CA TYR A 168 -5.06 -2.27 -16.26
C TYR A 168 -5.26 -3.37 -15.24
N CYS A 169 -4.54 -4.46 -15.40
CA CYS A 169 -4.62 -5.61 -14.50
C CYS A 169 -3.24 -5.92 -13.94
N TYR A 170 -3.17 -6.07 -12.62
CA TYR A 170 -1.91 -6.28 -11.90
C TYR A 170 -1.98 -7.54 -11.08
N ASN A 171 -0.96 -8.36 -11.18
CA ASN A 171 -0.79 -9.49 -10.28
C ASN A 171 -0.28 -9.00 -8.93
N CYS A 172 -0.73 -9.63 -7.84
CA CYS A 172 -0.10 -9.45 -6.54
C CYS A 172 1.32 -10.04 -6.53
N SER A 173 2.11 -9.72 -5.49
CA SER A 173 3.40 -10.38 -5.26
C SER A 173 3.19 -11.89 -5.08
N SER A 174 3.76 -12.71 -5.99
CA SER A 174 3.68 -14.18 -5.90
C SER A 174 4.30 -14.68 -4.60
N GLU A 175 5.44 -14.12 -4.19
CA GLU A 175 6.11 -14.49 -2.95
C GLU A 175 5.23 -14.28 -1.71
N LEU A 176 4.58 -13.10 -1.59
CA LEU A 176 3.68 -12.82 -0.47
C LEU A 176 2.41 -13.66 -0.56
N TYR A 177 1.85 -13.81 -1.77
CA TYR A 177 0.66 -14.63 -1.99
C TYR A 177 0.87 -16.06 -1.53
N ASP A 178 1.96 -16.70 -1.94
CA ASP A 178 2.26 -18.09 -1.59
C ASP A 178 2.49 -18.26 -0.09
N LYS A 179 3.17 -17.30 0.57
CA LYS A 179 3.34 -17.30 2.01
C LYS A 179 2.00 -17.23 2.77
N PHE A 180 1.07 -16.38 2.33
CA PHE A 180 -0.25 -16.29 2.95
C PHE A 180 -1.09 -17.53 2.66
N ASN A 181 -1.12 -17.99 1.42
CA ASN A 181 -1.91 -19.14 1.00
C ASN A 181 -1.50 -20.43 1.73
N SER A 182 -0.21 -20.61 2.00
CA SER A 182 0.31 -21.74 2.77
C SER A 182 0.05 -21.69 4.28
N THR A 183 -0.39 -20.52 4.78
CA THR A 183 -0.62 -20.32 6.23
C THR A 183 -2.11 -20.41 6.62
N VAL A 184 -3.01 -20.26 5.66
CA VAL A 184 -4.47 -20.20 5.86
C VAL A 184 -5.16 -21.57 5.68
N VAL A 185 -4.39 -22.63 5.45
CA VAL A 185 -4.90 -24.02 5.35
C VAL A 185 -4.96 -24.69 6.72
#